data_3ff0357fdbd75ddc6dacfa1d5aa3e7b5
#
_entry.id   3ff0357fdbd75ddc6dacfa1d5aa3e7b5
#
_cell.length_a   1.000
_cell.length_b   1.000
_cell.length_c   1.000
_cell.angle_alpha   90.00
_cell.angle_beta   90.00
_cell.angle_gamma   90.00
#
_symmetry.space_group_name_H-M   'P 1'
#
loop_
_entity.id
_entity.type
_entity.pdbx_description
1 polymer ?
#
loop_
_entity_poly.entity_id
_entity_poly.type
_entity_poly.pdbx_seq_one_letter_code
_entity_poly.pdbx_strand_id
1 'polypeptide(L)'
;MMTIGSLFSGIGGLELGIETALNARVVWQVESNPYCRKVLKRHWPDADRSVTDVREAGRDTLPRVDVIVGGFPCQGLSVAGKRKGLGDERSGLWFEFQRVLSELRPRVAVLENTPNVVRHLDVITGGLV
;
A
#
# COMPACT_ATOMS: atom_id res chain seq x y z
N MET A 1 -19.77 4.26 -7.34
CA MET A 1 -18.79 3.19 -7.05
C MET A 1 -17.52 3.80 -6.51
N MET A 2 -17.04 3.29 -5.40
CA MET A 2 -15.81 3.77 -4.79
C MET A 2 -14.60 3.33 -5.61
N THR A 3 -13.52 4.11 -5.54
CA THR A 3 -12.28 3.81 -6.25
C THR A 3 -11.18 3.40 -5.27
N ILE A 4 -10.34 2.47 -5.69
CA ILE A 4 -9.27 1.90 -4.87
C ILE A 4 -7.92 2.14 -5.54
N GLY A 5 -6.96 2.65 -4.75
CA GLY A 5 -5.56 2.61 -5.12
C GLY A 5 -4.84 1.63 -4.20
N SER A 6 -3.85 0.94 -4.71
CA SER A 6 -3.15 -0.09 -3.95
C SER A 6 -1.66 0.14 -3.96
N LEU A 7 -1.05 0.11 -2.77
CA LEU A 7 0.39 0.19 -2.58
C LEU A 7 0.89 -1.15 -2.05
N PHE A 8 2.06 -1.57 -2.53
CA PHE A 8 2.63 -2.88 -2.18
C PHE A 8 1.62 -3.99 -2.47
N SER A 9 1.12 -4.00 -3.70
CA SER A 9 -0.07 -4.79 -4.07
C SER A 9 0.13 -6.30 -3.97
N GLY A 10 1.35 -6.80 -4.15
CA GLY A 10 1.59 -8.22 -4.22
C GLY A 10 0.79 -8.83 -5.37
N ILE A 11 0.03 -9.87 -5.09
CA ILE A 11 -0.83 -10.50 -6.10
C ILE A 11 -2.30 -10.03 -6.02
N GLY A 12 -2.58 -9.04 -5.16
CA GLY A 12 -3.89 -8.38 -5.14
C GLY A 12 -4.93 -8.98 -4.22
N GLY A 13 -4.54 -9.80 -3.25
CA GLY A 13 -5.51 -10.40 -2.34
C GLY A 13 -6.29 -9.39 -1.53
N LEU A 14 -5.63 -8.34 -1.07
CA LEU A 14 -6.27 -7.31 -0.26
C LEU A 14 -7.29 -6.51 -1.09
N GLU A 15 -6.90 -6.12 -2.32
CA GLU A 15 -7.80 -5.40 -3.22
C GLU A 15 -9.05 -6.21 -3.53
N LEU A 16 -8.88 -7.50 -3.77
CA LEU A 16 -10.00 -8.37 -4.11
C LEU A 16 -11.04 -8.39 -2.99
N GLY A 17 -10.57 -8.49 -1.75
CA GLY A 17 -11.47 -8.47 -0.59
C GLY A 17 -12.19 -7.13 -0.44
N ILE A 18 -11.48 -6.03 -0.64
CA ILE A 18 -12.06 -4.69 -0.50
C ILE A 18 -13.04 -4.39 -1.62
N GLU A 19 -12.75 -4.81 -2.85
CA GLU A 19 -13.69 -4.65 -3.97
C GLU A 19 -15.04 -5.29 -3.65
N THR A 20 -14.98 -6.50 -3.08
CA THR A 20 -16.19 -7.23 -2.72
C THR A 20 -16.94 -6.56 -1.57
N ALA A 21 -16.22 -6.13 -0.54
CA ALA A 21 -16.82 -5.58 0.67
C ALA A 21 -17.43 -4.20 0.46
N LEU A 22 -16.83 -3.37 -0.38
CA LEU A 22 -17.20 -1.96 -0.50
C LEU A 22 -17.84 -1.57 -1.82
N ASN A 23 -18.11 -2.52 -2.70
CA ASN A 23 -18.59 -2.23 -4.06
C ASN A 23 -17.68 -1.17 -4.70
N ALA A 24 -16.43 -1.51 -4.87
CA ALA A 24 -15.41 -0.59 -5.35
C ALA A 24 -14.63 -1.20 -6.50
N ARG A 25 -13.89 -0.37 -7.23
CA ARG A 25 -13.04 -0.87 -8.31
C ARG A 25 -11.61 -0.35 -8.14
N VAL A 26 -10.65 -1.17 -8.54
CA VAL A 26 -9.23 -0.80 -8.50
C VAL A 26 -8.89 0.10 -9.68
N VAL A 27 -8.33 1.27 -9.38
CA VAL A 27 -7.93 2.26 -10.39
C VAL A 27 -6.45 2.16 -10.69
N TRP A 28 -5.62 2.01 -9.66
CA TRP A 28 -4.18 1.88 -9.84
C TRP A 28 -3.58 0.95 -8.77
N GLN A 29 -2.43 0.37 -9.15
CA GLN A 29 -1.68 -0.54 -8.28
C GLN A 29 -0.21 -0.24 -8.42
N VAL A 30 0.49 -0.07 -7.30
CA VAL A 30 1.93 0.15 -7.24
C VAL A 30 2.58 -1.10 -6.68
N GLU A 31 3.34 -1.78 -7.51
CA GLU A 31 4.02 -3.02 -7.15
C GLU A 31 5.32 -3.14 -7.97
N SER A 32 6.43 -3.41 -7.30
CA SER A 32 7.73 -3.46 -7.96
C SER A 32 8.11 -4.84 -8.47
N ASN A 33 7.55 -5.91 -7.91
CA ASN A 33 7.92 -7.28 -8.28
C ASN A 33 7.33 -7.65 -9.64
N PRO A 34 8.16 -8.04 -10.64
CA PRO A 34 7.65 -8.33 -11.99
C PRO A 34 6.67 -9.49 -12.04
N TYR A 35 6.88 -10.53 -11.24
CA TYR A 35 5.96 -11.66 -11.19
C TYR A 35 4.59 -11.22 -10.67
N CYS A 36 4.58 -10.48 -9.57
CA CYS A 36 3.34 -9.97 -9.00
C CYS A 36 2.60 -9.08 -10.00
N ARG A 37 3.34 -8.22 -10.71
CA ARG A 37 2.75 -7.34 -11.72
C ARG A 37 2.05 -8.12 -12.83
N LYS A 38 2.61 -9.26 -13.24
CA LYS A 38 1.97 -10.13 -14.23
C LYS A 38 0.64 -10.68 -13.71
N VAL A 39 0.61 -11.10 -12.46
CA VAL A 39 -0.61 -11.61 -11.83
C VAL A 39 -1.66 -10.50 -11.74
N LEU A 40 -1.25 -9.31 -11.33
CA LEU A 40 -2.15 -8.16 -11.23
C LEU A 40 -2.75 -7.80 -12.60
N LYS A 41 -1.95 -7.79 -13.64
CA LYS A 41 -2.42 -7.48 -14.99
C LYS A 41 -3.49 -8.47 -15.47
N ARG A 42 -3.35 -9.74 -15.09
CA ARG A 42 -4.32 -10.77 -15.46
C ARG A 42 -5.67 -10.52 -14.80
N HIS A 43 -5.69 -10.08 -13.56
CA HIS A 43 -6.93 -9.92 -12.80
C HIS A 43 -7.51 -8.50 -12.89
N TRP A 44 -6.67 -7.50 -13.11
CA TRP A 44 -7.09 -6.09 -13.22
C TRP A 44 -6.47 -5.47 -14.47
N PRO A 45 -6.86 -5.90 -15.67
CA PRO A 45 -6.20 -5.43 -16.88
C PRO A 45 -6.33 -3.92 -17.11
N ASP A 46 -7.37 -3.30 -16.58
CA ASP A 46 -7.65 -1.88 -16.78
C ASP A 46 -7.01 -0.96 -15.72
N ALA A 47 -6.44 -1.53 -14.65
CA ALA A 47 -5.81 -0.71 -13.62
C ALA A 47 -4.48 -0.16 -14.10
N ASP A 48 -4.17 1.08 -13.67
CA ASP A 48 -2.91 1.73 -14.01
C ASP A 48 -1.80 1.17 -13.12
N ARG A 49 -0.76 0.62 -13.72
CA ARG A 49 0.43 0.11 -13.02
C ARG A 49 1.71 0.76 -13.55
N SER A 50 1.60 1.96 -14.08
CA SER A 50 2.76 2.67 -14.64
C SER A 50 3.78 3.07 -13.56
N VAL A 51 3.33 3.33 -12.34
CA VAL A 51 4.21 3.62 -11.21
C VAL A 51 4.55 2.31 -10.53
N THR A 52 5.83 1.95 -10.48
CA THR A 52 6.27 0.68 -9.91
C THR A 52 6.95 0.83 -8.55
N ASP A 53 7.49 2.01 -8.27
CA ASP A 53 8.20 2.30 -7.03
C ASP A 53 7.34 3.27 -6.21
N VAL A 54 7.07 2.92 -4.96
CA VAL A 54 6.25 3.75 -4.07
C VAL A 54 6.86 5.14 -3.88
N ARG A 55 8.17 5.27 -4.00
CA ARG A 55 8.86 6.57 -3.87
C ARG A 55 8.44 7.54 -4.95
N GLU A 56 7.98 7.05 -6.09
CA GLU A 56 7.51 7.87 -7.22
C GLU A 56 5.99 8.08 -7.17
N ALA A 57 5.30 7.40 -6.28
CA ALA A 57 3.84 7.52 -6.15
C ALA A 57 3.48 8.79 -5.40
N GLY A 58 2.47 9.51 -5.88
CA GLY A 58 2.00 10.71 -5.21
C GLY A 58 1.00 11.47 -6.07
N ARG A 59 0.66 12.67 -5.65
CA ARG A 59 -0.35 13.48 -6.33
C ARG A 59 0.02 13.84 -7.78
N ASP A 60 1.32 13.85 -8.11
CA ASP A 60 1.78 14.22 -9.45
C ASP A 60 1.79 13.02 -10.40
N THR A 61 1.67 11.80 -9.89
CA THR A 61 1.78 10.58 -10.69
C THR A 61 0.52 9.72 -10.66
N LEU A 62 -0.33 9.87 -9.66
CA LEU A 62 -1.51 9.03 -9.47
C LEU A 62 -2.75 9.88 -9.19
N PRO A 63 -3.91 9.48 -9.72
CA PRO A 63 -5.16 10.16 -9.39
C PRO A 63 -5.60 9.84 -7.96
N ARG A 64 -6.38 10.74 -7.39
CA ARG A 64 -7.00 10.50 -6.10
C ARG A 64 -8.01 9.38 -6.18
N VAL A 65 -8.11 8.64 -5.08
CA VAL A 65 -9.06 7.52 -4.94
C VAL A 65 -9.74 7.62 -3.57
N ASP A 66 -10.86 6.91 -3.44
CA ASP A 66 -11.60 6.90 -2.18
C ASP A 66 -10.90 6.06 -1.11
N VAL A 67 -10.30 4.95 -1.51
CA VAL A 67 -9.66 3.99 -0.60
C VAL A 67 -8.26 3.72 -1.07
N ILE A 68 -7.29 3.76 -0.16
CA ILE A 68 -5.95 3.26 -0.43
C ILE A 68 -5.72 2.04 0.44
N VAL A 69 -5.36 0.93 -0.19
CA VAL A 69 -5.01 -0.30 0.52
C VAL A 69 -3.51 -0.51 0.42
N GLY A 70 -2.93 -1.16 1.42
CA GLY A 70 -1.50 -1.42 1.40
C GLY A 70 -1.13 -2.68 2.17
N GLY A 71 -0.44 -3.59 1.47
CA GLY A 71 0.19 -4.74 2.10
C GLY A 71 1.63 -4.37 2.45
N PHE A 72 1.79 -3.57 3.46
CA PHE A 72 3.06 -2.97 3.85
C PHE A 72 4.15 -4.02 4.03
N PRO A 73 5.33 -3.87 3.39
CA PRO A 73 6.44 -4.79 3.64
C PRO A 73 6.92 -4.62 5.08
N CYS A 74 6.81 -5.69 5.85
CA CYS A 74 7.02 -5.64 7.29
C CYS A 74 8.29 -6.34 7.75
N GLN A 75 9.21 -6.64 6.83
CA GLN A 75 10.42 -7.40 7.15
C GLN A 75 11.27 -6.74 8.23
N GLY A 76 11.35 -5.41 8.22
CA GLY A 76 12.07 -4.67 9.25
C GLY A 76 11.32 -4.62 10.59
N LEU A 77 10.05 -4.95 10.61
CA LEU A 77 9.20 -4.97 11.80
C LEU A 77 8.94 -6.38 12.31
N SER A 78 9.27 -7.40 11.53
CA SER A 78 9.00 -8.79 11.86
C SER A 78 9.88 -9.27 13.01
N VAL A 79 9.32 -10.11 13.88
CA VAL A 79 10.07 -10.76 14.95
C VAL A 79 11.17 -11.65 14.38
N ALA A 80 10.93 -12.26 13.23
CA ALA A 80 11.91 -13.12 12.56
C ALA A 80 13.05 -12.34 11.90
N GLY A 81 12.90 -11.04 11.70
CA GLY A 81 13.94 -10.19 11.15
C GLY A 81 14.96 -9.80 12.22
N LYS A 82 15.92 -8.99 11.84
CA LYS A 82 16.98 -8.56 12.75
C LYS A 82 16.54 -7.48 13.74
N ARG A 83 15.26 -7.26 13.86
CA ARG A 83 14.64 -6.33 14.80
C ARG A 83 15.12 -4.89 14.65
N LYS A 84 15.37 -4.48 13.42
CA LYS A 84 15.79 -3.10 13.14
C LYS A 84 14.62 -2.11 13.28
N GLY A 85 13.39 -2.60 13.33
CA GLY A 85 12.22 -1.76 13.47
C GLY A 85 12.10 -0.76 12.33
N LEU A 86 11.67 0.44 12.64
CA LEU A 86 11.49 1.50 11.64
C LEU A 86 12.83 2.08 11.17
N GLY A 87 13.94 1.69 11.79
CA GLY A 87 15.26 2.09 11.31
C GLY A 87 15.78 1.27 10.14
N ASP A 88 15.13 0.15 9.83
CA ASP A 88 15.51 -0.70 8.70
C ASP A 88 15.11 0.00 7.38
N GLU A 89 15.92 -0.19 6.33
CA GLU A 89 15.63 0.40 5.01
C GLU A 89 14.25 0.01 4.50
N ARG A 90 13.86 -1.25 4.70
CA ARG A 90 12.54 -1.72 4.27
C ARG A 90 11.42 -1.12 5.10
N SER A 91 11.67 -0.81 6.37
CA SER A 91 10.71 -0.11 7.21
C SER A 91 10.56 1.34 6.80
N GLY A 92 11.56 1.93 6.15
CA GLY A 92 11.48 3.27 5.60
C GLY A 92 10.40 3.40 4.55
N LEU A 93 10.02 2.30 3.89
CA LEU A 93 8.92 2.30 2.93
C LEU A 93 7.59 2.62 3.60
N TRP A 94 7.46 2.36 4.90
CA TRP A 94 6.30 2.77 5.67
C TRP A 94 6.12 4.29 5.65
N PHE A 95 7.21 5.04 5.75
CA PHE A 95 7.16 6.49 5.70
C PHE A 95 6.76 6.99 4.32
N GLU A 96 7.14 6.26 3.26
CA GLU A 96 6.67 6.53 1.92
C GLU A 96 5.16 6.29 1.80
N PHE A 97 4.66 5.23 2.43
CA PHE A 97 3.23 4.97 2.48
C PHE A 97 2.49 6.13 3.15
N GLN A 98 2.99 6.59 4.30
CA GLN A 98 2.41 7.75 4.99
C GLN A 98 2.42 9.00 4.11
N ARG A 99 3.52 9.22 3.39
CA ARG A 99 3.63 10.37 2.48
C ARG A 99 2.56 10.32 1.40
N VAL A 100 2.39 9.16 0.78
CA VAL A 100 1.37 8.98 -0.27
C VAL A 100 -0.02 9.25 0.28
N LEU A 101 -0.33 8.74 1.46
CA LEU A 101 -1.62 9.02 2.11
C LEU A 101 -1.81 10.51 2.35
N SER A 102 -0.76 11.21 2.79
CA SER A 102 -0.80 12.66 3.00
C SER A 102 -1.07 13.41 1.72
N GLU A 103 -0.48 12.97 0.61
CA GLU A 103 -0.62 13.66 -0.68
C GLU A 103 -1.96 13.38 -1.34
N LEU A 104 -2.41 12.13 -1.32
CA LEU A 104 -3.63 11.72 -2.02
C LEU A 104 -4.89 11.82 -1.17
N ARG A 105 -4.75 11.80 0.15
CA ARG A 105 -5.82 12.04 1.13
C ARG A 105 -7.08 11.21 0.84
N PRO A 106 -6.98 9.88 0.87
CA PRO A 106 -8.16 9.03 0.66
C PRO A 106 -9.13 9.15 1.84
N ARG A 107 -10.37 8.75 1.63
CA ARG A 107 -11.36 8.71 2.69
C ARG A 107 -11.07 7.60 3.70
N VAL A 108 -10.53 6.47 3.21
CA VAL A 108 -10.22 5.30 4.03
C VAL A 108 -8.88 4.75 3.62
N ALA A 109 -8.08 4.33 4.60
CA ALA A 109 -6.84 3.60 4.37
C ALA A 109 -6.96 2.23 5.05
N VAL A 110 -6.64 1.17 4.33
CA VAL A 110 -6.69 -0.20 4.85
C VAL A 110 -5.28 -0.77 4.80
N LEU A 111 -4.79 -1.23 5.94
CA LEU A 111 -3.44 -1.75 6.09
C LEU A 111 -3.46 -3.22 6.46
N GLU A 112 -2.55 -3.98 5.86
CA GLU A 112 -2.30 -5.35 6.24
C GLU A 112 -0.82 -5.45 6.60
N ASN A 113 -0.51 -5.98 7.79
CA ASN A 113 0.85 -6.05 8.29
C ASN A 113 0.96 -7.14 9.36
N THR A 114 2.16 -7.33 9.88
CA THR A 114 2.38 -8.30 10.95
C THR A 114 2.01 -7.70 12.32
N PRO A 115 1.75 -8.56 13.32
CA PRO A 115 1.48 -8.08 14.68
C PRO A 115 2.57 -7.16 15.26
N ASN A 116 3.80 -7.30 14.78
CA ASN A 116 4.92 -6.50 15.29
C ASN A 116 4.73 -5.00 15.04
N VAL A 117 3.89 -4.62 14.11
CA VAL A 117 3.59 -3.22 13.82
C VAL A 117 2.97 -2.52 15.03
N VAL A 118 2.32 -3.25 15.90
CA VAL A 118 1.68 -2.69 17.11
C VAL A 118 2.66 -1.92 17.98
N ARG A 119 3.95 -2.30 17.96
CA ARG A 119 4.99 -1.63 18.74
C ARG A 119 5.30 -0.21 18.22
N HIS A 120 4.82 0.14 17.04
CA HIS A 120 5.12 1.40 16.39
C HIS A 120 3.87 2.21 16.06
N LEU A 121 2.75 1.88 16.70
CA LEU A 121 1.47 2.53 16.40
C LEU A 121 1.50 4.05 16.59
N ASP A 122 2.23 4.51 17.59
CA ASP A 122 2.35 5.94 17.86
C ASP A 122 3.01 6.68 16.70
N VAL A 123 4.04 6.07 16.10
CA VAL A 123 4.71 6.63 14.93
C VAL A 123 3.77 6.59 13.71
N ILE A 124 3.09 5.45 13.53
CA ILE A 124 2.20 5.23 12.40
C ILE A 124 1.03 6.21 12.41
N THR A 125 0.32 6.27 13.53
CA THR A 125 -0.85 7.15 13.64
C THR A 125 -0.47 8.62 13.64
N GLY A 126 0.66 8.96 14.26
CA GLY A 126 1.17 10.31 14.25
C GLY A 126 1.49 10.83 12.85
N GLY A 127 1.93 9.94 11.96
CA GLY A 127 2.23 10.32 10.59
C GLY A 127 0.99 10.56 9.72
N LEU A 128 -0.18 10.11 10.15
CA LEU A 128 -1.43 10.24 9.40
C LEU A 128 -2.30 11.43 9.83
N VAL A 129 -1.97 12.03 10.96
CA VAL A 129 -2.76 13.13 11.52
C VAL A 129 -2.39 14.51 10.96
#